data_b25fab233f338f56170b147b6f1a5b3c
#
_entry.id   b25fab233f338f56170b147b6f1a5b3c
#
_cell.length_a   1.000
_cell.length_b   1.000
_cell.length_c   1.000
_cell.angle_alpha   90.00
_cell.angle_beta   90.00
_cell.angle_gamma   90.00
#
_symmetry.space_group_name_H-M   'P 1'
#
loop_
_entity.id
_entity.type
_entity.pdbx_description
1 polymer ?
#
loop_
_entity_poly.entity_id
_entity_poly.type
_entity_poly.pdbx_seq_one_letter_code
_entity_poly.pdbx_strand_id
1 'polypeptide(L)'
;MKKRIIAFILVLNICVLLGGAAYANNTKLLALTFDDGPAKTTTPLLLDGLAERNVHVTFFLVGSYIEYYPKLPARAFEEGHQLANHSYSHPWYTKIGVEQTKKELRQTNELLSGITGQSDFYARVPYGDFSKATKNAVAAPIIQWSVDPANGRMSAPEDKMTENLINNARDGSIIILHDTNEKNVRVALSSIDALLDEGYEFVTLEELFRLRGVVPQNGQVYYSVPGGEQASQFSEDDLADHWAAEEIKFARDKGILIGDGESLFPDSYLSRGMAASILWRMAGRPAAFVPTNSKASTHSGFEDVPDKAWFSEAVTWAHNMGYVSGISKKIFAPEENITKEQLYALLSRFAEAKLSAAPKVDAPAEYRDDVHISPWARDAVSRFRNAGFK
;
A
#
# COMPACT_ATOMS: atom_id res chain seq x y z
N MET A 1 19.38 -8.40 52.12
CA MET A 1 18.28 -7.90 51.23
C MET A 1 18.80 -7.30 49.93
N LYS A 2 19.75 -6.35 49.91
CA LYS A 2 20.26 -5.71 48.67
C LYS A 2 20.83 -6.68 47.62
N LYS A 3 21.56 -7.75 48.03
CA LYS A 3 22.10 -8.76 47.08
C LYS A 3 21.05 -9.64 46.36
N ARG A 4 19.86 -9.84 46.98
CA ARG A 4 18.76 -10.62 46.39
C ARG A 4 17.95 -9.81 45.38
N ILE A 5 17.87 -8.48 45.59
CA ILE A 5 17.20 -7.54 44.66
C ILE A 5 18.02 -7.36 43.39
N ILE A 6 19.37 -7.27 43.53
CA ILE A 6 20.26 -7.16 42.34
C ILE A 6 20.24 -8.45 41.52
N ALA A 7 20.20 -9.64 42.16
CA ALA A 7 20.07 -10.92 41.46
C ALA A 7 18.72 -11.05 40.72
N PHE A 8 17.63 -10.55 41.30
CA PHE A 8 16.30 -10.56 40.67
C PHE A 8 16.22 -9.63 39.44
N ILE A 9 16.84 -8.44 39.53
CA ILE A 9 16.91 -7.48 38.41
C ILE A 9 17.82 -8.05 37.28
N LEU A 10 18.90 -8.77 37.61
CA LEU A 10 19.78 -9.40 36.62
C LEU A 10 19.09 -10.56 35.91
N VAL A 11 18.31 -11.38 36.64
CA VAL A 11 17.53 -12.48 36.05
C VAL A 11 16.39 -11.94 35.17
N LEU A 12 15.73 -10.84 35.56
CA LEU A 12 14.69 -10.22 34.74
C LEU A 12 15.26 -9.65 33.43
N ASN A 13 16.47 -9.03 33.46
CA ASN A 13 17.14 -8.54 32.26
C ASN A 13 17.64 -9.68 31.35
N ILE A 14 18.05 -10.81 31.92
CA ILE A 14 18.45 -12.00 31.15
C ILE A 14 17.25 -12.67 30.50
N CYS A 15 16.08 -12.72 31.17
CA CYS A 15 14.85 -13.22 30.59
C CYS A 15 14.33 -12.32 29.45
N VAL A 16 14.49 -11.00 29.54
CA VAL A 16 14.13 -10.07 28.45
C VAL A 16 15.10 -10.21 27.27
N LEU A 17 16.40 -10.47 27.51
CA LEU A 17 17.39 -10.68 26.44
C LEU A 17 17.26 -12.08 25.80
N LEU A 18 16.86 -13.09 26.53
CA LEU A 18 16.66 -14.46 26.00
C LEU A 18 15.27 -14.60 25.34
N GLY A 19 14.25 -13.88 25.80
CA GLY A 19 12.92 -13.84 25.16
C GLY A 19 12.98 -13.21 23.78
N GLY A 20 13.77 -12.11 23.59
CA GLY A 20 13.89 -11.45 22.29
C GLY A 20 14.59 -12.28 21.22
N ALA A 21 15.54 -13.13 21.60
CA ALA A 21 16.27 -13.98 20.64
C ALA A 21 15.48 -15.24 20.21
N ALA A 22 14.52 -15.71 21.01
CA ALA A 22 13.69 -16.87 20.70
C ALA A 22 12.47 -16.50 19.81
N TYR A 23 12.00 -15.25 19.91
CA TYR A 23 10.88 -14.75 19.08
C TYR A 23 11.25 -14.59 17.60
N ALA A 24 12.53 -14.42 17.30
CA ALA A 24 12.98 -13.99 15.98
C ALA A 24 12.86 -15.04 14.85
N ASN A 25 12.71 -16.35 15.16
CA ASN A 25 12.97 -17.36 14.13
C ASN A 25 11.76 -18.22 13.69
N ASN A 26 10.56 -18.14 14.31
CA ASN A 26 9.46 -19.02 13.88
C ASN A 26 8.04 -18.45 14.02
N THR A 27 7.85 -17.27 14.61
CA THR A 27 6.50 -16.69 14.81
C THR A 27 6.13 -15.83 13.61
N LYS A 28 5.02 -16.11 12.98
CA LYS A 28 4.46 -15.27 11.91
C LYS A 28 3.83 -14.03 12.55
N LEU A 29 4.38 -12.85 12.25
CA LEU A 29 3.91 -11.58 12.79
C LEU A 29 3.12 -10.78 11.75
N LEU A 30 2.07 -10.10 12.19
CA LEU A 30 1.26 -9.18 11.38
C LEU A 30 1.08 -7.85 12.10
N ALA A 31 1.17 -6.73 11.39
CA ALA A 31 0.73 -5.43 11.87
C ALA A 31 -0.60 -5.06 11.21
N LEU A 32 -1.68 -5.11 12.00
CA LEU A 32 -2.97 -4.59 11.57
C LEU A 32 -3.05 -3.10 11.88
N THR A 33 -3.42 -2.29 10.88
CA THR A 33 -3.39 -0.83 11.00
C THR A 33 -4.72 -0.22 10.55
N PHE A 34 -5.12 0.86 11.23
CA PHE A 34 -6.38 1.55 10.96
C PHE A 34 -6.15 3.02 10.69
N ASP A 35 -6.68 3.52 9.57
CA ASP A 35 -6.58 4.89 9.12
C ASP A 35 -7.87 5.68 9.36
N ASP A 36 -7.80 6.99 9.24
CA ASP A 36 -8.91 7.95 9.23
C ASP A 36 -9.64 8.15 10.57
N GLY A 37 -9.29 7.44 11.62
CA GLY A 37 -9.89 7.61 12.95
C GLY A 37 -9.37 8.84 13.72
N PRO A 38 -9.88 9.04 14.94
CA PRO A 38 -10.91 8.25 15.61
C PRO A 38 -12.33 8.58 15.15
N ALA A 39 -13.23 7.59 15.15
CA ALA A 39 -14.64 7.74 14.86
C ALA A 39 -15.50 7.47 16.10
N LYS A 40 -16.54 8.29 16.31
CA LYS A 40 -17.36 8.30 17.52
C LYS A 40 -17.96 6.93 17.91
N THR A 41 -18.40 6.17 16.93
CA THR A 41 -19.18 4.93 17.14
C THR A 41 -18.37 3.69 16.85
N THR A 42 -17.55 3.69 15.82
CA THR A 42 -16.86 2.51 15.29
C THR A 42 -15.52 2.25 15.96
N THR A 43 -14.76 3.29 16.31
CA THR A 43 -13.52 3.11 17.07
C THR A 43 -13.76 2.44 18.42
N PRO A 44 -14.77 2.81 19.25
CA PRO A 44 -15.06 2.07 20.47
C PRO A 44 -15.41 0.60 20.24
N LEU A 45 -16.22 0.30 19.22
CA LEU A 45 -16.58 -1.09 18.87
C LEU A 45 -15.34 -1.92 18.48
N LEU A 46 -14.42 -1.29 17.75
CA LEU A 46 -13.15 -1.93 17.39
C LEU A 46 -12.30 -2.20 18.62
N LEU A 47 -12.11 -1.20 19.49
CA LEU A 47 -11.33 -1.35 20.73
C LEU A 47 -11.89 -2.46 21.63
N ASP A 48 -13.21 -2.52 21.83
CA ASP A 48 -13.86 -3.59 22.59
C ASP A 48 -13.55 -4.98 21.99
N GLY A 49 -13.68 -5.12 20.66
CA GLY A 49 -13.40 -6.37 19.97
C GLY A 49 -11.92 -6.77 19.96
N LEU A 50 -11.00 -5.81 19.94
CA LEU A 50 -9.56 -6.06 20.05
C LEU A 50 -9.18 -6.49 21.47
N ALA A 51 -9.76 -5.86 22.50
CA ALA A 51 -9.55 -6.22 23.89
C ALA A 51 -10.01 -7.65 24.20
N GLU A 52 -11.18 -8.08 23.68
CA GLU A 52 -11.67 -9.47 23.81
C GLU A 52 -10.68 -10.49 23.25
N ARG A 53 -9.87 -10.14 22.26
CA ARG A 53 -8.89 -10.98 21.57
C ARG A 53 -7.47 -10.83 22.08
N ASN A 54 -7.26 -9.89 23.00
CA ASN A 54 -5.93 -9.49 23.48
C ASN A 54 -4.97 -9.16 22.31
N VAL A 55 -5.43 -8.38 21.34
CA VAL A 55 -4.69 -8.00 20.15
C VAL A 55 -4.39 -6.51 20.18
N HIS A 56 -3.13 -6.16 19.93
CA HIS A 56 -2.69 -4.77 19.80
C HIS A 56 -2.48 -4.41 18.32
N VAL A 57 -2.81 -3.18 17.96
CA VAL A 57 -2.79 -2.67 16.58
C VAL A 57 -2.18 -1.26 16.54
N THR A 58 -2.01 -0.70 15.33
CA THR A 58 -1.59 0.68 15.16
C THR A 58 -2.69 1.51 14.51
N PHE A 59 -3.01 2.66 15.10
CA PHE A 59 -3.96 3.63 14.59
C PHE A 59 -3.24 4.82 13.96
N PHE A 60 -3.45 5.10 12.69
CA PHE A 60 -3.05 6.30 12.00
C PHE A 60 -4.17 7.33 12.08
N LEU A 61 -4.03 8.27 12.99
CA LEU A 61 -5.11 9.17 13.40
C LEU A 61 -5.04 10.52 12.68
N VAL A 62 -6.20 11.01 12.27
CA VAL A 62 -6.38 12.36 11.72
C VAL A 62 -6.50 13.38 12.85
N GLY A 63 -5.61 14.37 12.87
CA GLY A 63 -5.49 15.33 13.97
C GLY A 63 -6.79 16.05 14.32
N SER A 64 -7.54 16.51 13.33
CA SER A 64 -8.83 17.16 13.56
C SER A 64 -9.85 16.26 14.26
N TYR A 65 -9.80 14.94 14.04
CA TYR A 65 -10.69 14.01 14.73
C TYR A 65 -10.21 13.68 16.15
N ILE A 66 -8.89 13.74 16.40
CA ILE A 66 -8.36 13.67 17.78
C ILE A 66 -8.94 14.81 18.64
N GLU A 67 -9.01 16.03 18.10
CA GLU A 67 -9.61 17.17 18.81
C GLU A 67 -11.11 16.98 19.11
N TYR A 68 -11.85 16.37 18.17
CA TYR A 68 -13.28 16.10 18.38
C TYR A 68 -13.53 14.97 19.38
N TYR A 69 -12.67 13.96 19.44
CA TYR A 69 -12.85 12.75 20.25
C TYR A 69 -11.61 12.40 21.07
N PRO A 70 -11.06 13.31 21.90
CA PRO A 70 -9.75 13.13 22.54
C PRO A 70 -9.67 11.93 23.50
N LYS A 71 -10.81 11.44 23.99
CA LYS A 71 -10.86 10.27 24.88
C LYS A 71 -10.62 8.96 24.15
N LEU A 72 -10.87 8.89 22.84
CA LEU A 72 -10.73 7.63 22.08
C LEU A 72 -9.25 7.27 21.82
N PRO A 73 -8.40 8.21 21.34
CA PRO A 73 -6.97 7.91 21.23
C PRO A 73 -6.32 7.67 22.59
N ALA A 74 -6.73 8.38 23.64
CA ALA A 74 -6.23 8.15 25.01
C ALA A 74 -6.55 6.71 25.47
N ARG A 75 -7.80 6.26 25.27
CA ARG A 75 -8.22 4.88 25.54
C ARG A 75 -7.39 3.89 24.73
N ALA A 76 -7.25 4.10 23.41
CA ALA A 76 -6.47 3.22 22.55
C ALA A 76 -5.02 3.08 23.04
N PHE A 77 -4.39 4.18 23.44
CA PHE A 77 -3.03 4.17 23.99
C PHE A 77 -2.94 3.45 25.35
N GLU A 78 -3.90 3.70 26.25
CA GLU A 78 -3.98 3.04 27.57
C GLU A 78 -4.21 1.51 27.43
N GLU A 79 -4.90 1.06 26.40
CA GLU A 79 -5.12 -0.36 26.07
C GLU A 79 -3.94 -1.00 25.31
N GLY A 80 -2.81 -0.27 25.12
CA GLY A 80 -1.57 -0.83 24.52
C GLY A 80 -1.48 -0.72 23.01
N HIS A 81 -2.41 -0.04 22.35
CA HIS A 81 -2.32 0.22 20.92
C HIS A 81 -1.31 1.33 20.61
N GLN A 82 -0.67 1.25 19.45
CA GLN A 82 0.20 2.31 18.97
C GLN A 82 -0.59 3.39 18.26
N LEU A 83 -0.27 4.66 18.56
CA LEU A 83 -0.80 5.82 17.84
C LEU A 83 0.22 6.33 16.84
N ALA A 84 -0.24 6.73 15.65
CA ALA A 84 0.57 7.21 14.55
C ALA A 84 -0.13 8.37 13.82
N ASN A 85 0.59 9.08 12.99
CA ASN A 85 0.17 10.32 12.35
C ASN A 85 -0.42 10.08 10.97
N HIS A 86 -1.67 10.55 10.75
CA HIS A 86 -2.34 10.54 9.43
C HIS A 86 -2.69 11.95 8.94
N SER A 87 -1.80 12.92 9.13
CA SER A 87 -2.01 14.35 8.91
C SER A 87 -3.06 14.97 9.84
N TYR A 88 -3.23 16.30 9.76
CA TYR A 88 -4.23 17.00 10.58
C TYR A 88 -5.61 17.03 9.93
N SER A 89 -5.69 17.31 8.60
CA SER A 89 -6.95 17.50 7.87
C SER A 89 -7.15 16.54 6.70
N HIS A 90 -6.30 15.50 6.59
CA HIS A 90 -6.35 14.48 5.56
C HIS A 90 -6.27 15.01 4.11
N PRO A 91 -5.34 15.92 3.76
CA PRO A 91 -5.21 16.46 2.42
C PRO A 91 -4.33 15.59 1.52
N TRP A 92 -4.46 15.75 0.20
CA TRP A 92 -3.51 15.23 -0.77
C TRP A 92 -2.18 15.98 -0.66
N TYR A 93 -1.10 15.31 -0.23
CA TYR A 93 0.20 15.97 -0.04
C TYR A 93 0.80 16.52 -1.34
N THR A 94 0.53 15.89 -2.47
CA THR A 94 0.91 16.39 -3.79
C THR A 94 0.23 17.71 -4.17
N LYS A 95 -0.92 18.03 -3.52
CA LYS A 95 -1.69 19.25 -3.80
C LYS A 95 -1.39 20.41 -2.86
N ILE A 96 -0.85 20.16 -1.67
CA ILE A 96 -0.64 21.21 -0.64
C ILE A 96 0.82 21.70 -0.55
N GLY A 97 1.77 20.96 -1.13
CA GLY A 97 3.18 21.30 -1.11
C GLY A 97 3.88 21.08 0.26
N VAL A 98 5.20 21.30 0.25
CA VAL A 98 6.11 20.92 1.34
C VAL A 98 5.77 21.60 2.68
N GLU A 99 5.60 22.90 2.70
CA GLU A 99 5.41 23.64 3.97
C GLU A 99 4.08 23.33 4.64
N GLN A 100 3.02 23.16 3.85
CA GLN A 100 1.73 22.74 4.39
C GLN A 100 1.79 21.28 4.87
N THR A 101 2.48 20.38 4.14
CA THR A 101 2.73 18.99 4.60
C THR A 101 3.39 18.96 5.97
N LYS A 102 4.45 19.74 6.18
CA LYS A 102 5.11 19.85 7.49
C LYS A 102 4.18 20.36 8.58
N LYS A 103 3.32 21.33 8.26
CA LYS A 103 2.34 21.87 9.20
C LYS A 103 1.32 20.82 9.60
N GLU A 104 0.75 20.08 8.66
CA GLU A 104 -0.20 18.98 8.89
C GLU A 104 0.38 17.93 9.84
N LEU A 105 1.60 17.48 9.59
CA LEU A 105 2.29 16.49 10.42
C LEU A 105 2.56 17.03 11.83
N ARG A 106 3.09 18.25 11.94
CA ARG A 106 3.41 18.87 13.24
C ARG A 106 2.18 19.01 14.12
N GLN A 107 1.06 19.53 13.58
CA GLN A 107 -0.16 19.73 14.35
C GLN A 107 -0.68 18.40 14.94
N THR A 108 -0.65 17.33 14.16
CA THR A 108 -1.06 16.01 14.65
C THR A 108 -0.07 15.43 15.65
N ASN A 109 1.25 15.59 15.42
CA ASN A 109 2.26 15.15 16.40
C ASN A 109 2.11 15.84 17.75
N GLU A 110 1.79 17.14 17.77
CA GLU A 110 1.54 17.89 19.01
C GLU A 110 0.37 17.30 19.80
N LEU A 111 -0.71 16.92 19.12
CA LEU A 111 -1.87 16.24 19.73
C LEU A 111 -1.52 14.85 20.26
N LEU A 112 -0.83 14.06 19.47
CA LEU A 112 -0.39 12.72 19.86
C LEU A 112 0.58 12.78 21.03
N SER A 113 1.52 13.73 21.04
CA SER A 113 2.45 13.94 22.15
C SER A 113 1.73 14.30 23.44
N GLY A 114 0.67 15.09 23.36
CA GLY A 114 -0.15 15.44 24.53
C GLY A 114 -0.88 14.24 25.14
N ILE A 115 -1.15 13.20 24.35
CA ILE A 115 -1.81 11.98 24.81
C ILE A 115 -0.80 10.96 25.33
N THR A 116 0.28 10.73 24.57
CA THR A 116 1.20 9.61 24.81
C THR A 116 2.43 9.97 25.61
N GLY A 117 2.79 11.26 25.66
CA GLY A 117 4.08 11.72 26.19
C GLY A 117 5.28 11.40 25.27
N GLN A 118 5.07 10.84 24.10
CA GLN A 118 6.11 10.52 23.11
C GLN A 118 6.38 11.74 22.21
N SER A 119 7.55 11.76 21.54
CA SER A 119 7.95 12.83 20.61
C SER A 119 7.94 12.39 19.15
N ASP A 120 8.10 11.09 18.91
CA ASP A 120 8.32 10.54 17.59
C ASP A 120 7.18 9.59 17.23
N PHE A 121 6.61 9.80 16.04
CA PHE A 121 5.48 9.02 15.55
C PHE A 121 5.74 8.57 14.11
N TYR A 122 5.34 7.36 13.78
CA TYR A 122 5.27 6.93 12.39
C TYR A 122 4.20 7.76 11.66
N ALA A 123 4.39 7.94 10.37
CA ALA A 123 3.44 8.67 9.53
C ALA A 123 2.92 7.77 8.40
N ARG A 124 1.63 7.85 8.12
CA ARG A 124 1.05 7.37 6.87
C ARG A 124 0.50 8.56 6.12
N VAL A 125 0.90 8.68 4.86
CA VAL A 125 0.48 9.78 4.00
C VAL A 125 -0.94 9.52 3.52
N PRO A 126 -1.88 10.48 3.65
CA PRO A 126 -3.23 10.35 3.12
C PRO A 126 -3.24 9.89 1.67
N TYR A 127 -4.13 8.94 1.35
CA TYR A 127 -4.26 8.32 0.02
C TYR A 127 -3.01 7.56 -0.48
N GLY A 128 -1.95 7.43 0.33
CA GLY A 128 -0.66 6.91 -0.13
C GLY A 128 0.04 7.80 -1.15
N ASP A 129 -0.39 9.06 -1.30
CA ASP A 129 0.00 9.98 -2.37
C ASP A 129 1.06 10.99 -1.91
N PHE A 130 2.29 10.82 -2.37
CA PHE A 130 3.38 11.74 -2.11
C PHE A 130 4.31 11.91 -3.32
N SER A 131 4.78 13.15 -3.54
CA SER A 131 5.90 13.44 -4.43
C SER A 131 7.24 13.24 -3.70
N LYS A 132 8.35 13.19 -4.43
CA LYS A 132 9.70 13.18 -3.83
C LYS A 132 9.89 14.37 -2.86
N ALA A 133 9.38 15.54 -3.21
CA ALA A 133 9.49 16.74 -2.37
C ALA A 133 8.68 16.62 -1.08
N THR A 134 7.45 16.13 -1.14
CA THR A 134 6.59 15.94 0.04
C THR A 134 7.04 14.75 0.88
N LYS A 135 7.53 13.65 0.27
CA LYS A 135 8.19 12.54 0.97
C LYS A 135 9.34 13.04 1.85
N ASN A 136 10.24 13.84 1.29
CA ASN A 136 11.37 14.42 2.04
C ASN A 136 10.94 15.41 3.13
N ALA A 137 9.69 15.92 3.07
CA ALA A 137 9.13 16.76 4.13
C ALA A 137 8.62 15.97 5.34
N VAL A 138 8.41 14.65 5.17
CA VAL A 138 7.96 13.77 6.25
C VAL A 138 9.19 13.36 7.07
N ALA A 139 9.41 14.06 8.18
CA ALA A 139 10.51 13.78 9.10
C ALA A 139 10.17 12.61 10.05
N ALA A 140 9.66 11.50 9.51
CA ALA A 140 9.25 10.30 10.23
C ALA A 140 9.39 9.08 9.30
N PRO A 141 9.44 7.85 9.82
CA PRO A 141 9.24 6.64 9.01
C PRO A 141 7.86 6.66 8.37
N ILE A 142 7.80 6.44 7.05
CA ILE A 142 6.57 6.46 6.27
C ILE A 142 6.07 5.03 6.13
N ILE A 143 4.89 4.75 6.66
CA ILE A 143 4.33 3.41 6.66
C ILE A 143 3.21 3.33 5.63
N GLN A 144 3.37 2.45 4.68
CA GLN A 144 2.34 2.05 3.73
C GLN A 144 1.80 0.66 4.12
N TRP A 145 1.32 -0.12 3.19
CA TRP A 145 0.74 -1.44 3.43
C TRP A 145 1.09 -2.43 2.32
N SER A 146 1.21 -3.69 2.66
CA SER A 146 1.33 -4.80 1.70
C SER A 146 0.00 -5.48 1.43
N VAL A 147 -1.01 -5.28 2.30
CA VAL A 147 -2.33 -5.88 2.14
C VAL A 147 -3.41 -4.82 2.31
N ASP A 148 -4.17 -4.58 1.25
CA ASP A 148 -5.43 -3.82 1.27
C ASP A 148 -6.59 -4.79 0.95
N PRO A 149 -7.41 -5.16 1.95
CA PRO A 149 -8.51 -6.10 1.74
C PRO A 149 -9.56 -5.62 0.74
N ALA A 150 -9.74 -4.32 0.64
CA ALA A 150 -10.69 -3.70 -0.27
C ALA A 150 -10.16 -3.55 -1.70
N ASN A 151 -8.85 -3.74 -1.93
CA ASN A 151 -8.17 -3.48 -3.21
C ASN A 151 -8.53 -2.09 -3.79
N GLY A 152 -8.50 -1.05 -2.94
CA GLY A 152 -8.90 0.31 -3.29
C GLY A 152 -10.40 0.52 -3.52
N ARG A 153 -11.25 -0.48 -3.28
CA ARG A 153 -12.70 -0.41 -3.53
C ARG A 153 -13.49 -0.34 -2.23
N MET A 154 -13.86 0.83 -1.78
CA MET A 154 -14.69 0.99 -0.57
C MET A 154 -16.04 0.24 -0.62
N SER A 155 -16.54 -0.10 -1.83
CA SER A 155 -17.77 -0.88 -2.05
C SER A 155 -17.55 -2.40 -2.01
N ALA A 156 -16.32 -2.90 -1.79
CA ALA A 156 -16.06 -4.34 -1.75
C ALA A 156 -16.96 -5.04 -0.72
N PRO A 157 -17.53 -6.22 -1.05
CA PRO A 157 -18.32 -7.01 -0.11
C PRO A 157 -17.47 -7.45 1.10
N GLU A 158 -18.11 -7.54 2.27
CA GLU A 158 -17.44 -7.86 3.53
C GLU A 158 -16.76 -9.22 3.51
N ASP A 159 -17.45 -10.25 3.01
CA ASP A 159 -16.92 -11.60 2.83
C ASP A 159 -15.68 -11.62 1.93
N LYS A 160 -15.69 -10.86 0.85
CA LYS A 160 -14.55 -10.75 -0.06
C LYS A 160 -13.38 -10.00 0.55
N MET A 161 -13.63 -8.99 1.35
CA MET A 161 -12.57 -8.30 2.09
C MET A 161 -11.92 -9.24 3.12
N THR A 162 -12.71 -9.99 3.87
CA THR A 162 -12.19 -10.97 4.83
C THR A 162 -11.37 -12.06 4.13
N GLU A 163 -11.88 -12.64 3.03
CA GLU A 163 -11.19 -13.62 2.21
C GLU A 163 -9.86 -13.05 1.65
N ASN A 164 -9.88 -11.84 1.11
CA ASN A 164 -8.69 -11.18 0.56
C ASN A 164 -7.63 -10.92 1.65
N LEU A 165 -8.06 -10.48 2.85
CA LEU A 165 -7.15 -10.23 3.95
C LEU A 165 -6.44 -11.53 4.35
N ILE A 166 -7.19 -12.59 4.62
CA ILE A 166 -6.63 -13.89 5.05
C ILE A 166 -5.72 -14.48 3.98
N ASN A 167 -6.18 -14.51 2.71
CA ASN A 167 -5.43 -15.12 1.63
C ASN A 167 -4.13 -14.38 1.27
N ASN A 168 -4.04 -13.08 1.54
CA ASN A 168 -2.87 -12.27 1.21
C ASN A 168 -1.99 -11.93 2.42
N ALA A 169 -2.40 -12.26 3.64
CA ALA A 169 -1.56 -12.10 4.81
C ALA A 169 -0.31 -12.97 4.70
N ARG A 170 0.85 -12.40 4.98
CA ARG A 170 2.15 -13.07 5.04
C ARG A 170 2.89 -12.60 6.27
N ASP A 171 3.90 -13.34 6.70
CA ASP A 171 4.76 -12.92 7.80
C ASP A 171 5.39 -11.55 7.51
N GLY A 172 5.24 -10.62 8.47
CA GLY A 172 5.67 -9.24 8.34
C GLY A 172 4.75 -8.32 7.54
N SER A 173 3.57 -8.77 7.11
CA SER A 173 2.61 -7.92 6.41
C SER A 173 2.14 -6.77 7.28
N ILE A 174 2.00 -5.60 6.64
CA ILE A 174 1.28 -4.43 7.17
C ILE A 174 -0.07 -4.36 6.45
N ILE A 175 -1.15 -4.45 7.20
CA ILE A 175 -2.51 -4.54 6.68
C ILE A 175 -3.23 -3.24 6.94
N ILE A 176 -3.83 -2.62 5.90
CA ILE A 176 -4.64 -1.41 6.04
C ILE A 176 -6.13 -1.73 6.16
N LEU A 177 -6.76 -1.12 7.12
CA LEU A 177 -8.21 -0.97 7.25
C LEU A 177 -8.54 0.45 7.71
N HIS A 178 -9.81 0.75 7.93
CA HIS A 178 -10.26 2.06 8.40
C HIS A 178 -11.27 1.84 9.53
N ASP A 179 -11.06 2.46 10.68
CA ASP A 179 -11.96 2.32 11.83
C ASP A 179 -13.21 3.23 11.75
N THR A 180 -13.42 3.88 10.61
CA THR A 180 -14.49 4.84 10.39
C THR A 180 -15.82 4.23 9.94
N ASN A 181 -15.88 2.91 9.71
CA ASN A 181 -17.13 2.23 9.35
C ASN A 181 -17.21 0.81 9.94
N GLU A 182 -18.43 0.37 10.25
CA GLU A 182 -18.69 -0.93 10.89
C GLU A 182 -18.26 -2.13 10.04
N LYS A 183 -18.34 -2.03 8.72
CA LYS A 183 -17.91 -3.12 7.82
C LYS A 183 -16.43 -3.44 8.02
N ASN A 184 -15.57 -2.43 8.05
CA ASN A 184 -14.15 -2.64 8.30
C ASN A 184 -13.87 -3.20 9.71
N VAL A 185 -14.65 -2.79 10.71
CA VAL A 185 -14.55 -3.36 12.07
C VAL A 185 -14.86 -4.86 12.05
N ARG A 186 -15.97 -5.27 11.40
CA ARG A 186 -16.32 -6.70 11.28
C ARG A 186 -15.29 -7.49 10.49
N VAL A 187 -14.81 -6.96 9.36
CA VAL A 187 -13.73 -7.58 8.56
C VAL A 187 -12.48 -7.77 9.43
N ALA A 188 -12.07 -6.75 10.19
CA ALA A 188 -10.93 -6.83 11.08
C ALA A 188 -11.07 -7.98 12.10
N LEU A 189 -12.16 -7.96 12.87
CA LEU A 189 -12.37 -8.92 13.96
C LEU A 189 -12.51 -10.35 13.43
N SER A 190 -13.24 -10.57 12.33
CA SER A 190 -13.36 -11.89 11.71
C SER A 190 -12.02 -12.39 11.15
N SER A 191 -11.21 -11.51 10.58
CA SER A 191 -9.91 -11.88 10.04
C SER A 191 -8.89 -12.16 11.14
N ILE A 192 -8.94 -11.42 12.26
CA ILE A 192 -8.10 -11.68 13.44
C ILE A 192 -8.32 -13.08 13.95
N ASP A 193 -9.58 -13.50 14.17
CA ASP A 193 -9.89 -14.84 14.68
C ASP A 193 -9.29 -15.93 13.79
N ALA A 194 -9.49 -15.83 12.46
CA ALA A 194 -8.97 -16.80 11.51
C ALA A 194 -7.43 -16.83 11.45
N LEU A 195 -6.77 -15.67 11.50
CA LEU A 195 -5.31 -15.61 11.42
C LEU A 195 -4.62 -16.03 12.72
N LEU A 196 -5.25 -15.80 13.88
CA LEU A 196 -4.79 -16.37 15.15
C LEU A 196 -4.83 -17.91 15.10
N ASP A 197 -5.89 -18.50 14.53
CA ASP A 197 -6.00 -19.96 14.33
C ASP A 197 -4.94 -20.49 13.35
N GLU A 198 -4.48 -19.69 12.40
CA GLU A 198 -3.37 -20.01 11.49
C GLU A 198 -1.97 -19.80 12.09
N GLY A 199 -1.90 -19.38 13.37
CA GLY A 199 -0.65 -19.20 14.11
C GLY A 199 0.06 -17.87 13.83
N TYR A 200 -0.66 -16.85 13.38
CA TYR A 200 -0.15 -15.48 13.34
C TYR A 200 -0.29 -14.82 14.71
N GLU A 201 0.63 -13.92 15.03
CA GLU A 201 0.53 -13.00 16.16
C GLU A 201 0.40 -11.57 15.62
N PHE A 202 -0.55 -10.83 16.19
CA PHE A 202 -0.75 -9.42 15.88
C PHE A 202 0.06 -8.55 16.83
N VAL A 203 0.84 -7.64 16.25
CA VAL A 203 1.71 -6.73 16.99
C VAL A 203 1.54 -5.31 16.46
N THR A 204 1.90 -4.31 17.26
CA THR A 204 2.01 -2.94 16.78
C THR A 204 3.15 -2.81 15.76
N LEU A 205 3.17 -1.75 14.95
CA LEU A 205 4.28 -1.51 14.03
C LEU A 205 5.61 -1.36 14.77
N GLU A 206 5.62 -0.66 15.90
CA GLU A 206 6.83 -0.52 16.72
C GLU A 206 7.35 -1.88 17.19
N GLU A 207 6.47 -2.75 17.65
CA GLU A 207 6.82 -4.13 18.04
C GLU A 207 7.27 -4.95 16.84
N LEU A 208 6.62 -4.83 15.67
CA LEU A 208 7.01 -5.52 14.45
C LEU A 208 8.44 -5.16 14.06
N PHE A 209 8.77 -3.89 13.97
CA PHE A 209 10.12 -3.42 13.67
C PHE A 209 11.13 -3.91 14.71
N ARG A 210 10.82 -3.77 15.99
CA ARG A 210 11.69 -4.19 17.10
C ARG A 210 11.94 -5.71 17.08
N LEU A 211 10.89 -6.53 16.91
CA LEU A 211 11.00 -7.98 16.87
C LEU A 211 11.74 -8.50 15.64
N ARG A 212 11.73 -7.73 14.56
CA ARG A 212 12.50 -8.02 13.34
C ARG A 212 13.93 -7.43 13.34
N GLY A 213 14.29 -6.69 14.38
CA GLY A 213 15.62 -6.07 14.48
C GLY A 213 15.85 -4.93 13.48
N VAL A 214 14.78 -4.39 12.92
CA VAL A 214 14.81 -3.26 11.98
C VAL A 214 14.66 -1.95 12.73
N VAL A 215 15.54 -0.99 12.46
CA VAL A 215 15.45 0.39 12.97
C VAL A 215 14.88 1.27 11.87
N PRO A 216 13.59 1.67 11.98
CA PRO A 216 12.95 2.44 10.92
C PRO A 216 13.56 3.84 10.81
N GLN A 217 13.83 4.28 9.57
CA GLN A 217 14.50 5.53 9.26
C GLN A 217 13.50 6.60 8.80
N ASN A 218 13.73 7.85 9.19
CA ASN A 218 12.93 8.98 8.74
C ASN A 218 13.01 9.16 7.23
N GLY A 219 11.87 9.37 6.58
CA GLY A 219 11.76 9.50 5.13
C GLY A 219 11.83 8.18 4.34
N GLN A 220 12.14 7.06 5.01
CA GLN A 220 12.07 5.73 4.42
C GLN A 220 10.61 5.25 4.39
N VAL A 221 10.22 4.57 3.30
CA VAL A 221 8.88 4.00 3.13
C VAL A 221 8.92 2.50 3.39
N TYR A 222 7.97 2.01 4.19
CA TYR A 222 7.86 0.60 4.56
C TYR A 222 6.49 0.06 4.19
N TYR A 223 6.45 -1.02 3.42
CA TYR A 223 5.21 -1.71 3.02
C TYR A 223 4.99 -2.99 3.82
N SER A 224 6.07 -3.61 4.29
CA SER A 224 6.08 -4.82 5.13
C SER A 224 7.38 -4.89 5.93
N VAL A 225 7.45 -5.77 6.91
CA VAL A 225 8.67 -6.03 7.70
C VAL A 225 8.83 -7.55 7.87
N PRO A 226 9.29 -8.26 6.83
CA PRO A 226 9.41 -9.73 6.86
C PRO A 226 10.44 -10.20 7.89
N GLY A 227 10.36 -11.47 8.30
CA GLY A 227 11.30 -12.12 9.21
C GLY A 227 12.47 -12.84 8.49
N GLY A 228 13.46 -13.29 9.28
CA GLY A 228 14.62 -14.05 8.82
C GLY A 228 15.83 -13.20 8.46
N GLU A 229 16.82 -13.77 7.77
CA GLU A 229 18.03 -13.06 7.32
C GLU A 229 17.71 -11.85 6.40
N GLN A 230 16.48 -11.77 5.88
CA GLN A 230 15.97 -10.69 5.06
C GLN A 230 15.76 -9.37 5.84
N ALA A 231 15.59 -9.42 7.16
CA ALA A 231 15.37 -8.23 7.99
C ALA A 231 16.59 -7.29 8.08
N SER A 232 17.77 -7.74 7.70
CA SER A 232 19.04 -6.96 7.77
C SER A 232 19.45 -6.30 6.45
N GLN A 233 18.66 -6.45 5.38
CA GLN A 233 19.01 -5.94 4.05
C GLN A 233 17.90 -5.07 3.45
N PHE A 234 17.52 -3.99 4.12
CA PHE A 234 17.09 -2.80 3.39
C PHE A 234 18.35 -2.09 2.87
N SER A 235 19.09 -2.76 2.00
CA SER A 235 20.21 -2.21 1.25
C SER A 235 19.79 -2.10 -0.19
N GLU A 236 20.00 -0.98 -0.79
CA GLU A 236 20.06 -0.59 -2.21
C GLU A 236 19.34 -1.42 -3.29
N ASP A 237 18.90 -2.65 -3.03
CA ASP A 237 18.16 -3.51 -3.96
C ASP A 237 16.81 -3.96 -3.35
N ASP A 238 15.76 -3.19 -3.62
CA ASP A 238 14.37 -3.50 -3.24
C ASP A 238 13.80 -4.76 -3.95
N LEU A 239 14.65 -5.45 -4.69
CA LEU A 239 14.34 -6.69 -5.40
C LEU A 239 14.98 -7.93 -4.77
N ALA A 240 15.82 -7.79 -3.73
CA ALA A 240 16.42 -8.95 -3.07
C ALA A 240 15.27 -9.88 -2.64
N ASP A 241 15.28 -11.11 -3.07
CA ASP A 241 14.29 -12.15 -2.76
C ASP A 241 12.83 -11.91 -3.24
N HIS A 242 12.56 -10.87 -4.03
CA HIS A 242 11.23 -10.70 -4.61
C HIS A 242 10.95 -11.80 -5.65
N TRP A 243 9.77 -12.42 -5.60
CA TRP A 243 9.38 -13.55 -6.48
C TRP A 243 9.50 -13.26 -7.98
N ALA A 244 9.42 -11.99 -8.39
CA ALA A 244 9.59 -11.54 -9.78
C ALA A 244 10.89 -10.75 -9.98
N ALA A 245 11.91 -10.94 -9.12
CA ALA A 245 13.14 -10.16 -9.14
C ALA A 245 13.84 -10.21 -10.50
N GLU A 246 13.94 -11.38 -11.11
CA GLU A 246 14.59 -11.56 -12.41
C GLU A 246 13.87 -10.83 -13.55
N GLU A 247 12.53 -10.90 -13.58
CA GLU A 247 11.71 -10.21 -14.57
C GLU A 247 11.77 -8.69 -14.39
N ILE A 248 11.76 -8.22 -13.14
CA ILE A 248 11.85 -6.80 -12.82
C ILE A 248 13.24 -6.27 -13.14
N LYS A 249 14.32 -7.00 -12.81
CA LYS A 249 15.70 -6.67 -13.18
C LYS A 249 15.84 -6.59 -14.70
N PHE A 250 15.32 -7.60 -15.42
CA PHE A 250 15.30 -7.58 -16.88
C PHE A 250 14.58 -6.33 -17.43
N ALA A 251 13.41 -6.00 -16.91
CA ALA A 251 12.65 -4.82 -17.35
C ALA A 251 13.35 -3.50 -17.00
N ARG A 252 14.04 -3.44 -15.86
CA ARG A 252 14.91 -2.31 -15.47
C ARG A 252 16.09 -2.17 -16.45
N ASP A 253 16.81 -3.24 -16.71
CA ASP A 253 18.00 -3.23 -17.58
C ASP A 253 17.65 -2.87 -19.03
N LYS A 254 16.40 -3.14 -19.45
CA LYS A 254 15.84 -2.69 -20.73
C LYS A 254 15.30 -1.25 -20.68
N GLY A 255 15.36 -0.58 -19.53
CA GLY A 255 14.84 0.77 -19.35
C GLY A 255 13.31 0.85 -19.47
N ILE A 256 12.61 -0.26 -19.27
CA ILE A 256 11.15 -0.38 -19.25
C ILE A 256 10.61 0.07 -17.88
N LEU A 257 11.18 -0.45 -16.80
CA LEU A 257 10.95 -0.02 -15.44
C LEU A 257 12.09 0.89 -14.98
N ILE A 258 11.79 2.01 -14.37
CA ILE A 258 12.80 3.00 -13.95
C ILE A 258 12.64 3.42 -12.48
N GLY A 259 11.57 2.99 -11.78
CA GLY A 259 11.30 3.39 -10.42
C GLY A 259 11.29 4.92 -10.24
N ASP A 260 11.73 5.39 -9.09
CA ASP A 260 11.95 6.82 -8.81
C ASP A 260 13.43 7.24 -8.96
N GLY A 261 14.28 6.31 -9.39
CA GLY A 261 15.74 6.47 -9.52
C GLY A 261 16.53 5.87 -8.36
N GLU A 262 15.89 5.48 -7.27
CA GLU A 262 16.49 4.84 -6.10
C GLU A 262 15.89 3.44 -5.86
N SER A 263 14.56 3.29 -6.08
CA SER A 263 13.81 2.06 -5.84
C SER A 263 12.84 1.75 -6.99
N LEU A 264 12.53 0.47 -7.19
CA LEU A 264 11.60 -0.01 -8.22
C LEU A 264 10.19 -0.25 -7.67
N PHE A 265 10.05 -0.35 -6.35
CA PHE A 265 8.78 -0.56 -5.63
C PHE A 265 7.97 -1.75 -6.16
N PRO A 266 8.53 -2.98 -6.14
CA PRO A 266 7.95 -4.15 -6.81
C PRO A 266 6.56 -4.52 -6.31
N ASP A 267 6.26 -4.24 -5.04
CA ASP A 267 4.97 -4.55 -4.39
C ASP A 267 3.98 -3.39 -4.42
N SER A 268 4.35 -2.23 -4.99
CA SER A 268 3.43 -1.09 -5.04
C SER A 268 2.39 -1.25 -6.14
N TYR A 269 1.23 -0.61 -5.92
CA TYR A 269 0.19 -0.56 -6.95
C TYR A 269 0.69 0.18 -8.19
N LEU A 270 0.33 -0.36 -9.35
CA LEU A 270 0.61 0.27 -10.62
C LEU A 270 -0.48 1.32 -10.92
N SER A 271 -0.10 2.60 -11.06
CA SER A 271 -1.05 3.61 -11.49
C SER A 271 -1.32 3.52 -13.00
N ARG A 272 -2.41 4.12 -13.45
CA ARG A 272 -2.79 4.17 -14.87
C ARG A 272 -1.74 4.92 -15.70
N GLY A 273 -1.15 5.98 -15.15
CA GLY A 273 -0.03 6.71 -15.75
C GLY A 273 1.25 5.88 -15.84
N MET A 274 1.56 5.10 -14.79
CA MET A 274 2.68 4.16 -14.80
C MET A 274 2.50 3.08 -15.89
N ALA A 275 1.32 2.48 -15.98
CA ALA A 275 1.02 1.46 -16.98
C ALA A 275 1.21 1.99 -18.42
N ALA A 276 0.70 3.20 -18.71
CA ALA A 276 0.93 3.85 -20.00
C ALA A 276 2.42 4.10 -20.27
N SER A 277 3.18 4.53 -19.25
CA SER A 277 4.60 4.82 -19.37
C SER A 277 5.45 3.56 -19.58
N ILE A 278 5.09 2.46 -18.95
CA ILE A 278 5.73 1.15 -19.18
C ILE A 278 5.54 0.71 -20.63
N LEU A 279 4.31 0.76 -21.15
CA LEU A 279 4.04 0.42 -22.54
C LEU A 279 4.79 1.31 -23.54
N TRP A 280 4.83 2.60 -23.27
CA TRP A 280 5.55 3.56 -24.12
C TRP A 280 7.06 3.25 -24.18
N ARG A 281 7.65 2.89 -23.03
CA ARG A 281 9.05 2.46 -22.98
C ARG A 281 9.27 1.11 -23.66
N MET A 282 8.36 0.14 -23.49
CA MET A 282 8.38 -1.14 -24.22
C MET A 282 8.31 -0.94 -25.73
N ALA A 283 7.62 0.09 -26.20
CA ALA A 283 7.54 0.46 -27.62
C ALA A 283 8.77 1.22 -28.13
N GLY A 284 9.79 1.48 -27.30
CA GLY A 284 11.00 2.22 -27.66
C GLY A 284 10.84 3.72 -27.58
N ARG A 285 9.92 4.22 -26.76
CA ARG A 285 9.65 5.65 -26.52
C ARG A 285 9.34 6.42 -27.82
N PRO A 286 8.39 5.95 -28.64
CA PRO A 286 8.05 6.65 -29.88
C PRO A 286 7.53 8.06 -29.54
N ALA A 287 7.89 9.05 -30.36
CA ALA A 287 7.28 10.38 -30.28
C ALA A 287 5.75 10.24 -30.36
N ALA A 288 5.00 11.11 -29.71
CA ALA A 288 3.56 11.12 -29.79
C ALA A 288 3.15 11.16 -31.26
N PHE A 289 2.68 10.02 -31.79
CA PHE A 289 2.39 9.85 -33.22
C PHE A 289 1.19 10.71 -33.59
N VAL A 290 1.40 11.65 -34.48
CA VAL A 290 0.33 12.41 -35.13
C VAL A 290 0.07 11.73 -36.47
N PRO A 291 -1.04 10.99 -36.65
CA PRO A 291 -1.39 10.46 -37.95
C PRO A 291 -1.56 11.63 -38.96
N THR A 292 -0.92 11.54 -40.11
CA THR A 292 -0.86 12.58 -41.12
C THR A 292 -2.24 13.05 -41.66
N ASN A 293 -3.32 12.31 -41.31
CA ASN A 293 -4.68 12.60 -41.78
C ASN A 293 -5.73 12.74 -40.66
N SER A 294 -5.34 12.85 -39.40
CA SER A 294 -6.28 13.03 -38.29
C SER A 294 -5.94 14.34 -37.52
N LYS A 295 -6.95 14.95 -36.91
CA LYS A 295 -6.78 16.02 -35.92
C LYS A 295 -6.14 15.53 -34.61
N ALA A 296 -5.14 14.66 -34.67
CA ALA A 296 -4.46 14.16 -33.49
C ALA A 296 -3.70 15.33 -32.87
N SER A 297 -3.99 15.60 -31.63
CA SER A 297 -3.37 16.65 -30.84
C SER A 297 -1.98 16.20 -30.37
N THR A 298 -1.06 17.11 -30.21
CA THR A 298 0.18 16.93 -29.44
C THR A 298 -0.12 16.77 -27.94
N HIS A 299 -1.37 16.94 -27.52
CA HIS A 299 -1.86 16.82 -26.16
C HIS A 299 -2.84 15.64 -26.07
N SER A 300 -2.89 15.00 -24.92
CA SER A 300 -3.78 13.84 -24.66
C SER A 300 -5.27 14.16 -24.79
N GLY A 301 -5.64 15.44 -24.68
CA GLY A 301 -7.03 15.88 -24.61
C GLY A 301 -7.70 15.67 -23.24
N PHE A 302 -6.98 15.12 -22.28
CA PHE A 302 -7.45 14.94 -20.90
C PHE A 302 -7.07 16.16 -20.05
N GLU A 303 -8.02 16.67 -19.25
CA GLU A 303 -7.82 17.85 -18.40
C GLU A 303 -6.88 17.60 -17.23
N ASP A 304 -6.76 16.33 -16.81
CA ASP A 304 -5.92 15.85 -15.70
C ASP A 304 -4.55 15.28 -16.15
N VAL A 305 -4.17 15.51 -17.40
CA VAL A 305 -2.86 15.15 -17.97
C VAL A 305 -2.13 16.42 -18.40
N PRO A 306 -1.47 17.15 -17.46
CA PRO A 306 -0.73 18.36 -17.78
C PRO A 306 0.47 18.06 -18.69
N ASP A 307 0.78 18.93 -19.65
CA ASP A 307 1.84 18.74 -20.65
C ASP A 307 3.24 18.44 -20.07
N LYS A 308 3.51 18.90 -18.85
CA LYS A 308 4.79 18.69 -18.16
C LYS A 308 4.79 17.51 -17.17
N ALA A 309 3.68 16.79 -17.06
CA ALA A 309 3.65 15.61 -16.21
C ALA A 309 4.57 14.51 -16.79
N TRP A 310 5.22 13.76 -15.91
CA TRP A 310 6.17 12.69 -16.29
C TRP A 310 5.53 11.59 -17.16
N PHE A 311 4.22 11.42 -17.07
CA PHE A 311 3.43 10.46 -17.85
C PHE A 311 2.78 11.07 -19.11
N SER A 312 2.84 12.39 -19.30
CA SER A 312 2.06 13.10 -20.33
C SER A 312 2.30 12.56 -21.73
N GLU A 313 3.58 12.43 -22.12
CA GLU A 313 3.96 11.93 -23.45
C GLU A 313 3.52 10.49 -23.67
N ALA A 314 3.67 9.65 -22.67
CA ALA A 314 3.27 8.26 -22.71
C ALA A 314 1.75 8.09 -22.81
N VAL A 315 1.00 8.85 -22.02
CA VAL A 315 -0.48 8.82 -22.04
C VAL A 315 -0.99 9.33 -23.39
N THR A 316 -0.42 10.43 -23.90
CA THR A 316 -0.78 10.99 -25.20
C THR A 316 -0.55 9.97 -26.32
N TRP A 317 0.64 9.36 -26.33
CA TRP A 317 0.95 8.31 -27.29
C TRP A 317 0.00 7.12 -27.18
N ALA A 318 -0.17 6.57 -26.00
CA ALA A 318 -0.99 5.39 -25.79
C ALA A 318 -2.47 5.64 -26.12
N HIS A 319 -2.97 6.84 -25.87
CA HIS A 319 -4.31 7.28 -26.24
C HIS A 319 -4.47 7.41 -27.77
N ASN A 320 -3.53 8.07 -28.45
CA ASN A 320 -3.53 8.23 -29.89
C ASN A 320 -3.44 6.88 -30.63
N MET A 321 -2.74 5.91 -30.04
CA MET A 321 -2.65 4.53 -30.55
C MET A 321 -3.86 3.65 -30.18
N GLY A 322 -4.80 4.16 -29.39
CA GLY A 322 -5.98 3.42 -28.95
C GLY A 322 -5.71 2.35 -27.87
N TYR A 323 -4.53 2.34 -27.25
CA TYR A 323 -4.20 1.36 -26.20
C TYR A 323 -4.87 1.69 -24.88
N VAL A 324 -5.00 2.97 -24.59
CA VAL A 324 -5.66 3.44 -23.37
C VAL A 324 -6.86 4.33 -23.67
N SER A 325 -7.80 4.38 -22.74
CA SER A 325 -8.94 5.28 -22.74
C SER A 325 -9.03 6.00 -21.40
N GLY A 326 -9.61 7.19 -21.37
CA GLY A 326 -9.96 7.86 -20.13
C GLY A 326 -11.08 7.11 -19.39
N ILE A 327 -11.25 7.43 -18.11
CA ILE A 327 -12.42 7.04 -17.32
C ILE A 327 -13.65 7.85 -17.76
N SER A 328 -13.42 8.99 -18.42
CA SER A 328 -14.40 9.79 -19.13
C SER A 328 -13.80 10.39 -20.39
N LYS A 329 -14.58 11.18 -21.15
CA LYS A 329 -14.07 11.89 -22.34
C LYS A 329 -12.96 12.91 -22.04
N LYS A 330 -12.89 13.40 -20.79
CA LYS A 330 -11.99 14.48 -20.37
C LYS A 330 -11.01 14.10 -19.27
N ILE A 331 -11.21 12.95 -18.62
CA ILE A 331 -10.44 12.52 -17.45
C ILE A 331 -9.77 11.18 -17.76
N PHE A 332 -8.45 11.12 -17.59
CA PHE A 332 -7.66 9.91 -17.72
C PHE A 332 -7.48 9.21 -16.38
N ALA A 333 -7.38 9.94 -15.29
CA ALA A 333 -7.06 9.51 -13.93
C ALA A 333 -5.68 8.83 -13.84
N PRO A 334 -4.58 9.55 -14.17
CA PRO A 334 -3.24 8.97 -14.26
C PRO A 334 -2.70 8.42 -12.94
N GLU A 335 -3.11 9.01 -11.83
CA GLU A 335 -2.65 8.63 -10.49
C GLU A 335 -3.53 7.55 -9.85
N GLU A 336 -4.69 7.23 -10.43
CA GLU A 336 -5.51 6.11 -9.96
C GLU A 336 -4.86 4.77 -10.25
N ASN A 337 -5.00 3.83 -9.31
CA ASN A 337 -4.52 2.47 -9.48
C ASN A 337 -5.23 1.78 -10.65
N ILE A 338 -4.44 1.15 -11.52
CA ILE A 338 -5.01 0.37 -12.63
C ILE A 338 -5.55 -0.96 -12.10
N THR A 339 -6.78 -1.32 -12.49
CA THR A 339 -7.30 -2.64 -12.15
C THR A 339 -6.68 -3.72 -13.04
N LYS A 340 -6.68 -5.00 -12.58
CA LYS A 340 -6.25 -6.13 -13.41
C LYS A 340 -6.95 -6.17 -14.77
N GLU A 341 -8.26 -5.92 -14.80
CA GLU A 341 -9.05 -5.86 -16.02
C GLU A 341 -8.59 -4.78 -16.99
N GLN A 342 -8.32 -3.57 -16.44
CA GLN A 342 -7.81 -2.45 -17.23
C GLN A 342 -6.42 -2.74 -17.77
N LEU A 343 -5.56 -3.33 -16.96
CA LEU A 343 -4.21 -3.71 -17.39
C LEU A 343 -4.25 -4.78 -18.50
N TYR A 344 -5.06 -5.83 -18.35
CA TYR A 344 -5.21 -6.84 -19.37
C TYR A 344 -5.78 -6.29 -20.68
N ALA A 345 -6.77 -5.40 -20.60
CA ALA A 345 -7.32 -4.76 -21.79
C ALA A 345 -6.28 -3.91 -22.52
N LEU A 346 -5.46 -3.18 -21.78
CA LEU A 346 -4.38 -2.34 -22.30
C LEU A 346 -3.28 -3.21 -22.96
N LEU A 347 -2.81 -4.24 -22.27
CA LEU A 347 -1.81 -5.17 -22.80
C LEU A 347 -2.32 -5.95 -24.03
N SER A 348 -3.58 -6.37 -24.04
CA SER A 348 -4.21 -7.05 -25.19
C SER A 348 -4.20 -6.16 -26.43
N ARG A 349 -4.65 -4.91 -26.33
CA ARG A 349 -4.63 -3.94 -27.43
C ARG A 349 -3.23 -3.68 -27.96
N PHE A 350 -2.26 -3.55 -27.05
CA PHE A 350 -0.86 -3.36 -27.42
C PHE A 350 -0.29 -4.58 -28.14
N ALA A 351 -0.54 -5.78 -27.62
CA ALA A 351 -0.08 -7.04 -28.25
C ALA A 351 -0.69 -7.26 -29.64
N GLU A 352 -2.00 -7.02 -29.81
CA GLU A 352 -2.67 -7.11 -31.11
C GLU A 352 -2.06 -6.18 -32.17
N ALA A 353 -1.68 -4.98 -31.77
CA ALA A 353 -1.07 -4.02 -32.69
C ALA A 353 0.39 -4.33 -33.05
N LYS A 354 1.13 -5.06 -32.20
CA LYS A 354 2.56 -5.36 -32.38
C LYS A 354 2.83 -6.77 -32.88
N LEU A 355 1.98 -7.74 -32.54
CA LEU A 355 2.12 -9.12 -32.94
C LEU A 355 1.16 -9.39 -34.11
N SER A 356 1.68 -9.40 -35.34
CA SER A 356 0.93 -9.72 -36.57
C SER A 356 0.32 -11.14 -36.56
N ALA A 357 0.53 -11.89 -35.49
CA ALA A 357 -0.05 -13.20 -35.20
C ALA A 357 -0.19 -13.37 -33.68
N ALA A 358 -1.24 -12.77 -33.10
CA ALA A 358 -1.70 -13.27 -31.81
C ALA A 358 -2.11 -14.76 -31.99
N PRO A 359 -1.69 -15.68 -31.11
CA PRO A 359 -2.18 -17.06 -31.18
C PRO A 359 -3.71 -17.04 -31.16
N LYS A 360 -4.33 -17.71 -32.13
CA LYS A 360 -5.77 -17.97 -32.09
C LYS A 360 -5.99 -18.80 -30.83
N VAL A 361 -6.66 -18.21 -29.85
CA VAL A 361 -6.99 -18.92 -28.63
C VAL A 361 -8.29 -19.68 -28.89
N ASP A 362 -8.27 -21.00 -28.69
CA ASP A 362 -9.48 -21.81 -28.60
C ASP A 362 -10.41 -21.29 -27.50
N ALA A 363 -11.69 -21.66 -27.55
CA ALA A 363 -12.72 -21.14 -26.66
C ALA A 363 -12.24 -21.04 -25.21
N PRO A 364 -12.46 -19.89 -24.54
CA PRO A 364 -11.92 -19.64 -23.22
C PRO A 364 -12.42 -20.68 -22.22
N ALA A 365 -11.51 -21.20 -21.38
CA ALA A 365 -11.92 -22.00 -20.23
C ALA A 365 -12.75 -21.10 -19.28
N GLU A 366 -13.93 -21.58 -18.85
CA GLU A 366 -14.72 -20.90 -17.83
C GLU A 366 -14.02 -20.99 -16.48
N TYR A 367 -13.76 -19.85 -15.87
CA TYR A 367 -13.19 -19.75 -14.54
C TYR A 367 -14.28 -19.35 -13.53
N ARG A 368 -14.14 -19.79 -12.28
CA ARG A 368 -15.14 -19.50 -11.21
C ARG A 368 -15.38 -18.02 -10.97
N ASP A 369 -14.40 -17.16 -11.26
CA ASP A 369 -14.46 -15.70 -11.07
C ASP A 369 -14.90 -14.94 -12.33
N ASP A 370 -15.24 -15.62 -13.43
CA ASP A 370 -15.68 -14.97 -14.68
C ASP A 370 -16.97 -14.15 -14.52
N VAL A 371 -17.78 -14.49 -13.53
CA VAL A 371 -19.00 -13.74 -13.19
C VAL A 371 -18.71 -12.33 -12.65
N HIS A 372 -17.50 -12.09 -12.13
CA HIS A 372 -17.06 -10.81 -11.58
C HIS A 372 -16.29 -9.96 -12.59
N ILE A 373 -15.96 -10.50 -13.77
CA ILE A 373 -15.23 -9.79 -14.82
C ILE A 373 -16.21 -8.88 -15.58
N SER A 374 -15.84 -7.62 -15.69
CA SER A 374 -16.61 -6.64 -16.45
C SER A 374 -16.80 -7.09 -17.92
N PRO A 375 -17.99 -6.99 -18.51
CA PRO A 375 -18.24 -7.47 -19.88
C PRO A 375 -17.26 -6.96 -20.91
N TRP A 376 -16.79 -5.73 -20.79
CA TRP A 376 -15.82 -5.11 -21.70
C TRP A 376 -14.40 -5.68 -21.60
N ALA A 377 -14.05 -6.34 -20.48
CA ALA A 377 -12.71 -6.88 -20.22
C ALA A 377 -12.62 -8.40 -20.50
N ARG A 378 -13.74 -9.10 -20.67
CA ARG A 378 -13.77 -10.57 -20.75
C ARG A 378 -12.84 -11.14 -21.82
N ASP A 379 -12.85 -10.60 -23.03
CA ASP A 379 -11.99 -11.08 -24.12
C ASP A 379 -10.50 -10.90 -23.77
N ALA A 380 -10.13 -9.75 -23.25
CA ALA A 380 -8.76 -9.47 -22.87
C ALA A 380 -8.27 -10.38 -21.73
N VAL A 381 -9.07 -10.55 -20.68
CA VAL A 381 -8.76 -11.42 -19.55
C VAL A 381 -8.62 -12.88 -20.02
N SER A 382 -9.54 -13.37 -20.84
CA SER A 382 -9.51 -14.73 -21.39
C SER A 382 -8.24 -14.99 -22.19
N ARG A 383 -7.82 -14.04 -23.03
CA ARG A 383 -6.58 -14.18 -23.83
C ARG A 383 -5.34 -14.30 -22.94
N PHE A 384 -5.23 -13.48 -21.89
CA PHE A 384 -4.10 -13.56 -20.98
C PHE A 384 -4.07 -14.84 -20.15
N ARG A 385 -5.21 -15.29 -19.64
CA ARG A 385 -5.32 -16.55 -18.90
C ARG A 385 -4.95 -17.76 -19.76
N ASN A 386 -5.41 -17.78 -21.02
CA ASN A 386 -5.07 -18.85 -21.96
C ASN A 386 -3.60 -18.83 -22.40
N ALA A 387 -2.93 -17.68 -22.31
CA ALA A 387 -1.48 -17.57 -22.50
C ALA A 387 -0.66 -17.95 -21.24
N GLY A 388 -1.31 -18.44 -20.18
CA GLY A 388 -0.65 -18.92 -18.95
C GLY A 388 -0.42 -17.85 -17.87
N PHE A 389 -0.92 -16.64 -18.05
CA PHE A 389 -0.89 -15.61 -17.02
C PHE A 389 -2.05 -15.80 -16.02
N LYS A 390 -1.73 -16.07 -14.77
CA LYS A 390 -2.69 -16.30 -13.68
C LYS A 390 -3.02 -15.02 -12.92
#